data_e68da3a343660c48564f459f9a666ecc
#
_entry.id   e68da3a343660c48564f459f9a666ecc
#
_cell.length_a   1.000
_cell.length_b   1.000
_cell.length_c   1.000
_cell.angle_alpha   90.00
_cell.angle_beta   90.00
_cell.angle_gamma   90.00
#
_symmetry.space_group_name_H-M   'P 1'
#
loop_
_entity.id
_entity.type
_entity.pdbx_description
1 polymer ?
#
loop_
_entity_poly.entity_id
_entity_poly.type
_entity_poly.pdbx_seq_one_letter_code
_entity_poly.pdbx_strand_id
1 'polypeptide(L)'
;ASMSCADDPVPLDPVVVAERAARLCQAAEETATDAQKRHLTYVIGTEVPVPGGEASTIGSVHVTRAQDAAATLETHEAAFRKLGLNAALERVIAIVVQPGVEFDHTQIIHYQPEAAKALSAWIEGTPMVYEAHSTDYQSRQAYRALVRDHYAILKVGPALTFALREAIFALAQMENELVAPESRSRVMEVIDEVMLNEPGYWKKYYRPTWSQAMVDIHFSLSDRIRYYWPHPRIRQSVEKLIANLTETKLPLGLISQYMPVQFERLSLNELAAVPHDLILDRKS
;
A
#
# COMPACT_ATOMS: atom_id res chain seq x y z
N ALA A 1 -6.17 -3.46 11.23
CA ALA A 1 -6.61 -4.78 10.78
C ALA A 1 -8.13 -4.81 10.75
N SER A 2 -8.72 -5.43 9.74
CA SER A 2 -10.16 -5.64 9.71
C SER A 2 -10.56 -6.53 10.91
N MET A 3 -11.57 -6.10 11.65
CA MET A 3 -12.14 -6.90 12.75
C MET A 3 -13.25 -7.84 12.26
N SER A 4 -13.61 -7.80 10.97
CA SER A 4 -14.61 -8.69 10.38
C SER A 4 -14.03 -10.08 10.11
N CYS A 5 -14.83 -11.11 10.35
CA CYS A 5 -14.59 -12.50 9.96
C CYS A 5 -15.35 -12.82 8.66
N ALA A 6 -15.07 -13.98 8.03
CA ALA A 6 -15.61 -14.34 6.72
C ALA A 6 -17.15 -14.33 6.67
N ASP A 7 -17.80 -14.66 7.77
CA ASP A 7 -19.28 -14.81 7.85
C ASP A 7 -19.97 -13.59 8.48
N ASP A 8 -19.23 -12.53 8.77
CA ASP A 8 -19.80 -11.32 9.36
C ASP A 8 -20.55 -10.49 8.31
N PRO A 9 -21.63 -9.77 8.71
CA PRO A 9 -22.25 -8.77 7.85
C PRO A 9 -21.29 -7.62 7.59
N VAL A 10 -21.40 -7.00 6.43
CA VAL A 10 -20.61 -5.83 6.04
C VAL A 10 -21.56 -4.66 5.77
N PRO A 11 -21.38 -3.50 6.42
CA PRO A 11 -20.38 -3.18 7.44
C PRO A 11 -20.66 -3.86 8.80
N LEU A 12 -19.59 -4.12 9.56
CA LEU A 12 -19.68 -4.69 10.89
C LEU A 12 -20.13 -3.60 11.89
N ASP A 13 -20.97 -3.97 12.87
CA ASP A 13 -21.40 -3.09 13.93
C ASP A 13 -20.18 -2.50 14.69
N PRO A 14 -20.08 -1.16 14.87
CA PRO A 14 -18.98 -0.52 15.56
C PRO A 14 -18.73 -1.05 16.99
N VAL A 15 -19.78 -1.43 17.72
CA VAL A 15 -19.64 -2.01 19.07
C VAL A 15 -18.93 -3.37 18.99
N VAL A 16 -19.27 -4.20 18.02
CA VAL A 16 -18.62 -5.50 17.81
C VAL A 16 -17.16 -5.31 17.43
N VAL A 17 -16.86 -4.32 16.59
CA VAL A 17 -15.47 -3.96 16.23
C VAL A 17 -14.68 -3.59 17.49
N ALA A 18 -15.22 -2.70 18.32
CA ALA A 18 -14.58 -2.24 19.55
C ALA A 18 -14.37 -3.37 20.57
N GLU A 19 -15.35 -4.25 20.75
CA GLU A 19 -15.23 -5.41 21.64
C GLU A 19 -14.16 -6.40 21.16
N ARG A 20 -14.07 -6.67 19.86
CA ARG A 20 -13.03 -7.52 19.28
C ARG A 20 -11.65 -6.87 19.44
N ALA A 21 -11.53 -5.56 19.18
CA ALA A 21 -10.30 -4.81 19.38
C ALA A 21 -9.83 -4.87 20.84
N ALA A 22 -10.74 -4.67 21.81
CA ALA A 22 -10.42 -4.77 23.22
C ALA A 22 -9.95 -6.17 23.64
N ARG A 23 -10.58 -7.24 23.15
CA ARG A 23 -10.13 -8.62 23.39
C ARG A 23 -8.74 -8.92 22.81
N LEU A 24 -8.44 -8.43 21.61
CA LEU A 24 -7.10 -8.57 21.04
C LEU A 24 -6.04 -7.79 21.83
N CYS A 25 -6.39 -6.57 22.27
CA CYS A 25 -5.54 -5.79 23.17
C CYS A 25 -5.31 -6.54 24.51
N GLN A 26 -6.35 -7.12 25.11
CA GLN A 26 -6.23 -7.92 26.33
C GLN A 26 -5.25 -9.08 26.15
N ALA A 27 -5.37 -9.85 25.07
CA ALA A 27 -4.45 -10.95 24.78
C ALA A 27 -3.00 -10.46 24.62
N ALA A 28 -2.77 -9.31 23.99
CA ALA A 28 -1.46 -8.71 23.87
C ALA A 28 -0.90 -8.27 25.23
N GLU A 29 -1.73 -7.65 26.07
CA GLU A 29 -1.34 -7.22 27.44
C GLU A 29 -1.05 -8.40 28.38
N GLU A 30 -1.79 -9.49 28.27
CA GLU A 30 -1.61 -10.70 29.08
C GLU A 30 -0.33 -11.46 28.72
N THR A 31 0.08 -11.43 27.44
CA THR A 31 1.25 -12.15 26.95
C THR A 31 2.55 -11.34 27.00
N ALA A 32 2.47 -10.01 26.97
CA ALA A 32 3.63 -9.14 27.00
C ALA A 32 4.23 -9.02 28.41
N THR A 33 5.57 -9.04 28.49
CA THR A 33 6.28 -8.68 29.73
C THR A 33 6.15 -7.19 30.04
N ASP A 34 6.35 -6.77 31.28
CA ASP A 34 6.27 -5.35 31.68
C ASP A 34 7.26 -4.46 30.90
N ALA A 35 8.40 -5.01 30.50
CA ALA A 35 9.33 -4.30 29.62
C ALA A 35 8.76 -4.07 28.23
N GLN A 36 8.11 -5.06 27.65
CA GLN A 36 7.47 -4.96 26.34
C GLN A 36 6.25 -4.06 26.38
N LYS A 37 5.41 -4.11 27.42
CA LYS A 37 4.23 -3.26 27.57
C LYS A 37 4.54 -1.77 27.49
N ARG A 38 5.71 -1.34 27.99
CA ARG A 38 6.14 0.07 27.89
C ARG A 38 6.35 0.56 26.45
N HIS A 39 6.55 -0.35 25.51
CA HIS A 39 6.75 -0.04 24.10
C HIS A 39 5.56 -0.38 23.21
N LEU A 40 4.54 -1.05 23.76
CA LEU A 40 3.31 -1.32 23.01
C LEU A 40 2.48 -0.06 22.87
N THR A 41 2.09 0.23 21.64
CA THR A 41 1.10 1.27 21.31
C THR A 41 -0.03 0.66 20.51
N TYR A 42 -1.19 1.29 20.54
CA TYR A 42 -2.40 0.78 19.90
C TYR A 42 -2.98 1.79 18.92
N VAL A 43 -3.59 1.27 17.88
CA VAL A 43 -4.40 2.02 16.92
C VAL A 43 -5.80 1.43 16.93
N ILE A 44 -6.79 2.28 17.04
CA ILE A 44 -8.21 1.91 17.02
C ILE A 44 -8.88 2.42 15.75
N GLY A 45 -10.05 1.90 15.39
CA GLY A 45 -10.83 2.37 14.27
C GLY A 45 -11.89 1.38 13.84
N THR A 46 -12.92 1.87 13.18
CA THR A 46 -14.01 1.07 12.62
C THR A 46 -13.97 0.97 11.11
N GLU A 47 -13.35 1.93 10.45
CA GLU A 47 -13.24 1.99 8.99
C GLU A 47 -11.96 1.30 8.52
N VAL A 48 -12.12 0.21 7.78
CA VAL A 48 -10.99 -0.50 7.17
C VAL A 48 -11.33 -0.75 5.70
N PRO A 49 -10.72 0.00 4.78
CA PRO A 49 -10.92 -0.20 3.34
C PRO A 49 -10.42 -1.56 2.88
N VAL A 50 -10.92 -2.00 1.73
CA VAL A 50 -10.49 -3.27 1.11
C VAL A 50 -9.00 -3.19 0.75
N PRO A 51 -8.19 -4.17 1.17
CA PRO A 51 -6.76 -4.17 0.84
C PRO A 51 -6.50 -4.19 -0.67
N GLY A 52 -5.67 -3.27 -1.15
CA GLY A 52 -5.24 -3.21 -2.55
C GLY A 52 -6.11 -2.34 -3.45
N GLY A 53 -6.88 -1.43 -2.87
CA GLY A 53 -7.76 -0.49 -3.56
C GLY A 53 -9.11 -1.10 -3.94
N GLU A 54 -10.00 -0.26 -4.46
CA GLU A 54 -11.32 -0.68 -4.89
C GLU A 54 -11.28 -1.57 -6.13
N ALA A 55 -12.08 -2.63 -6.13
CA ALA A 55 -12.21 -3.53 -7.26
C ALA A 55 -13.16 -3.00 -8.36
N SER A 56 -13.98 -2.01 -8.03
CA SER A 56 -14.88 -1.32 -8.97
C SER A 56 -14.40 0.11 -9.21
N THR A 57 -14.88 0.72 -10.29
CA THR A 57 -14.59 2.14 -10.58
C THR A 57 -15.09 3.02 -9.43
N ILE A 58 -14.22 3.85 -8.87
CA ILE A 58 -14.53 4.71 -7.74
C ILE A 58 -15.45 5.84 -8.22
N GLY A 59 -16.66 5.93 -7.64
CA GLY A 59 -17.59 7.04 -7.91
C GLY A 59 -17.31 8.25 -7.04
N SER A 60 -17.20 8.07 -5.73
CA SER A 60 -16.88 9.12 -4.75
C SER A 60 -16.38 8.47 -3.45
N VAL A 61 -15.51 9.18 -2.76
CA VAL A 61 -15.02 8.79 -1.42
C VAL A 61 -15.43 9.87 -0.44
N HIS A 62 -16.10 9.46 0.64
CA HIS A 62 -16.52 10.38 1.68
C HIS A 62 -15.45 10.48 2.77
N VAL A 63 -15.14 11.71 3.17
CA VAL A 63 -14.30 11.95 4.34
C VAL A 63 -15.05 11.55 5.60
N THR A 64 -14.39 10.87 6.54
CA THR A 64 -14.96 10.59 7.87
C THR A 64 -15.38 11.90 8.54
N ARG A 65 -16.60 11.95 9.04
CA ARG A 65 -17.04 13.12 9.80
C ARG A 65 -16.41 13.14 11.20
N ALA A 66 -16.10 14.32 11.71
CA ALA A 66 -15.55 14.47 13.07
C ALA A 66 -16.42 13.78 14.15
N GLN A 67 -17.74 13.81 13.97
CA GLN A 67 -18.69 13.14 14.86
C GLN A 67 -18.55 11.61 14.85
N ASP A 68 -18.28 11.02 13.68
CA ASP A 68 -18.11 9.57 13.54
C ASP A 68 -16.76 9.13 14.13
N ALA A 69 -15.72 9.95 14.01
CA ALA A 69 -14.44 9.74 14.67
C ALA A 69 -14.59 9.79 16.20
N ALA A 70 -15.34 10.78 16.73
CA ALA A 70 -15.64 10.89 18.15
C ALA A 70 -16.41 9.67 18.67
N ALA A 71 -17.47 9.26 17.97
CA ALA A 71 -18.26 8.07 18.34
C ALA A 71 -17.41 6.79 18.31
N THR A 72 -16.48 6.66 17.34
CA THR A 72 -15.52 5.54 17.29
C THR A 72 -14.64 5.52 18.53
N LEU A 73 -14.09 6.67 18.93
CA LEU A 73 -13.26 6.78 20.12
C LEU A 73 -14.04 6.38 21.38
N GLU A 74 -15.22 6.97 21.60
CA GLU A 74 -16.08 6.69 22.77
C GLU A 74 -16.44 5.19 22.87
N THR A 75 -16.78 4.56 21.73
CA THR A 75 -17.15 3.15 21.68
C THR A 75 -15.97 2.25 22.05
N HIS A 76 -14.77 2.55 21.57
CA HIS A 76 -13.55 1.80 21.91
C HIS A 76 -13.16 2.03 23.37
N GLU A 77 -13.22 3.25 23.88
CA GLU A 77 -12.96 3.55 25.28
C GLU A 77 -13.87 2.75 26.21
N ALA A 78 -15.16 2.70 25.91
CA ALA A 78 -16.12 1.91 26.70
C ALA A 78 -15.77 0.41 26.69
N ALA A 79 -15.43 -0.15 25.55
CA ALA A 79 -15.06 -1.56 25.41
C ALA A 79 -13.76 -1.89 26.16
N PHE A 80 -12.74 -1.03 26.09
CA PHE A 80 -11.47 -1.19 26.80
C PHE A 80 -11.65 -1.09 28.31
N ARG A 81 -12.41 -0.09 28.79
CA ARG A 81 -12.73 0.07 30.22
C ARG A 81 -13.52 -1.12 30.79
N LYS A 82 -14.44 -1.69 30.02
CA LYS A 82 -15.21 -2.90 30.38
C LYS A 82 -14.30 -4.10 30.69
N LEU A 83 -13.14 -4.21 30.02
CA LEU A 83 -12.14 -5.25 30.25
C LEU A 83 -11.00 -4.82 31.20
N GLY A 84 -11.10 -3.66 31.85
CA GLY A 84 -10.07 -3.17 32.79
C GLY A 84 -8.78 -2.69 32.12
N LEU A 85 -8.79 -2.42 30.79
CA LEU A 85 -7.61 -2.07 30.00
C LEU A 85 -7.28 -0.56 30.03
N ASN A 86 -7.45 0.11 31.17
CA ASN A 86 -7.23 1.56 31.28
C ASN A 86 -5.80 1.97 30.94
N ALA A 87 -4.78 1.22 31.40
CA ALA A 87 -3.38 1.50 31.11
C ALA A 87 -3.03 1.28 29.61
N ALA A 88 -3.71 0.36 28.93
CA ALA A 88 -3.56 0.18 27.49
C ALA A 88 -4.23 1.29 26.70
N LEU A 89 -5.36 1.81 27.21
CA LEU A 89 -6.07 2.92 26.59
C LEU A 89 -5.22 4.21 26.54
N GLU A 90 -4.42 4.49 27.58
CA GLU A 90 -3.45 5.59 27.58
C GLU A 90 -2.35 5.46 26.52
N ARG A 91 -2.18 4.27 25.95
CA ARG A 91 -1.22 3.96 24.87
C ARG A 91 -1.87 3.83 23.50
N VAL A 92 -3.14 4.22 23.37
CA VAL A 92 -3.77 4.40 22.05
C VAL A 92 -3.26 5.71 21.46
N ILE A 93 -2.51 5.60 20.37
CA ILE A 93 -1.82 6.74 19.75
C ILE A 93 -2.51 7.25 18.49
N ALA A 94 -3.38 6.44 17.89
CA ALA A 94 -4.02 6.82 16.63
C ALA A 94 -5.42 6.21 16.48
N ILE A 95 -6.21 6.90 15.67
CA ILE A 95 -7.51 6.43 15.18
C ILE A 95 -7.50 6.33 13.65
N VAL A 96 -8.00 5.22 13.11
CA VAL A 96 -8.16 5.02 11.66
C VAL A 96 -9.37 5.79 11.16
N VAL A 97 -9.16 6.59 10.12
CA VAL A 97 -10.22 7.37 9.47
C VAL A 97 -10.00 7.40 7.95
N GLN A 98 -11.06 7.75 7.19
CA GLN A 98 -10.99 7.97 5.76
C GLN A 98 -10.78 9.48 5.48
N PRO A 99 -9.60 9.89 4.98
CA PRO A 99 -9.32 11.28 4.65
C PRO A 99 -9.90 11.75 3.31
N GLY A 100 -10.61 10.89 2.58
CA GLY A 100 -11.08 11.15 1.23
C GLY A 100 -10.08 10.77 0.13
N VAL A 101 -9.20 9.80 0.40
CA VAL A 101 -8.26 9.25 -0.58
C VAL A 101 -8.62 7.81 -0.91
N GLU A 102 -8.47 7.42 -2.17
CA GLU A 102 -8.65 6.04 -2.62
C GLU A 102 -8.02 5.87 -4.00
N PHE A 103 -7.88 4.64 -4.44
CA PHE A 103 -7.49 4.31 -5.81
C PHE A 103 -8.16 3.02 -6.28
N ASP A 104 -8.36 2.91 -7.60
CA ASP A 104 -8.80 1.68 -8.25
C ASP A 104 -7.73 1.15 -9.23
N HIS A 105 -8.11 0.47 -10.30
CA HIS A 105 -7.17 -0.04 -11.28
C HIS A 105 -6.47 1.06 -12.10
N THR A 106 -7.13 2.22 -12.27
CA THR A 106 -6.75 3.25 -13.25
C THR A 106 -6.84 4.68 -12.73
N GLN A 107 -7.47 4.89 -11.57
CA GLN A 107 -7.75 6.21 -11.03
C GLN A 107 -7.23 6.35 -9.61
N ILE A 108 -6.87 7.59 -9.24
CA ILE A 108 -6.43 7.97 -7.91
C ILE A 108 -7.27 9.17 -7.48
N ILE A 109 -7.91 9.08 -6.32
CA ILE A 109 -8.54 10.21 -5.66
C ILE A 109 -7.52 10.83 -4.71
N HIS A 110 -7.09 12.03 -5.03
CA HIS A 110 -6.10 12.76 -4.26
C HIS A 110 -6.72 13.48 -3.06
N TYR A 111 -5.94 13.56 -2.00
CA TYR A 111 -6.30 14.28 -0.78
C TYR A 111 -6.70 15.72 -1.04
N GLN A 112 -7.84 16.12 -0.47
CA GLN A 112 -8.39 17.48 -0.53
C GLN A 112 -8.46 18.05 0.90
N PRO A 113 -7.51 18.90 1.33
CA PRO A 113 -7.44 19.43 2.69
C PRO A 113 -8.74 20.10 3.17
N GLU A 114 -9.39 20.87 2.30
CA GLU A 114 -10.62 21.57 2.65
C GLU A 114 -11.78 20.61 2.98
N ALA A 115 -11.83 19.43 2.35
CA ALA A 115 -12.85 18.42 2.65
C ALA A 115 -12.62 17.76 4.02
N ALA A 116 -11.37 17.65 4.45
CA ALA A 116 -10.98 17.04 5.73
C ALA A 116 -10.80 18.04 6.88
N LYS A 117 -11.00 19.35 6.66
CA LYS A 117 -10.71 20.42 7.61
C LYS A 117 -11.37 20.24 8.98
N ALA A 118 -12.64 19.85 9.03
CA ALA A 118 -13.35 19.63 10.27
C ALA A 118 -12.80 18.43 11.06
N LEU A 119 -12.40 17.38 10.33
CA LEU A 119 -11.77 16.20 10.89
C LEU A 119 -10.38 16.53 11.44
N SER A 120 -9.57 17.27 10.67
CA SER A 120 -8.25 17.73 11.10
C SER A 120 -8.32 18.61 12.37
N ALA A 121 -9.27 19.53 12.44
CA ALA A 121 -9.43 20.37 13.62
C ALA A 121 -9.89 19.58 14.87
N TRP A 122 -10.68 18.53 14.69
CA TRP A 122 -11.16 17.73 15.81
C TRP A 122 -10.05 16.99 16.56
N ILE A 123 -9.07 16.41 15.82
CA ILE A 123 -8.00 15.61 16.42
C ILE A 123 -7.05 16.46 17.28
N GLU A 124 -6.94 17.78 17.01
CA GLU A 124 -6.11 18.70 17.79
C GLU A 124 -6.51 18.76 19.28
N GLY A 125 -7.77 18.43 19.59
CA GLY A 125 -8.27 18.33 20.95
C GLY A 125 -7.96 16.99 21.66
N THR A 126 -7.20 16.10 21.02
CA THR A 126 -6.88 14.75 21.54
C THR A 126 -5.36 14.54 21.60
N PRO A 127 -4.86 13.57 22.38
CA PRO A 127 -3.45 13.18 22.37
C PRO A 127 -3.08 12.25 21.21
N MET A 128 -3.99 12.02 20.25
CA MET A 128 -3.84 11.05 19.16
C MET A 128 -3.53 11.72 17.84
N VAL A 129 -3.16 10.89 16.87
CA VAL A 129 -3.02 11.23 15.45
C VAL A 129 -3.96 10.37 14.62
N TYR A 130 -4.07 10.68 13.31
CA TYR A 130 -4.79 9.82 12.39
C TYR A 130 -3.89 8.75 11.73
N GLU A 131 -4.47 7.56 11.55
CA GLU A 131 -4.00 6.59 10.58
C GLU A 131 -4.94 6.62 9.35
N ALA A 132 -4.36 6.83 8.16
CA ALA A 132 -5.08 6.79 6.89
C ALA A 132 -4.67 5.57 6.08
N HIS A 133 -5.65 4.91 5.45
CA HIS A 133 -5.44 3.80 4.53
C HIS A 133 -5.56 4.26 3.08
N SER A 134 -5.22 3.38 2.13
CA SER A 134 -5.29 3.65 0.67
C SER A 134 -4.57 4.94 0.25
N THR A 135 -3.50 5.31 0.97
CA THR A 135 -2.72 6.52 0.69
C THR A 135 -1.69 6.33 -0.41
N ASP A 136 -1.76 5.21 -1.12
CA ASP A 136 -0.93 4.91 -2.27
C ASP A 136 -1.06 5.99 -3.36
N TYR A 137 0.00 6.19 -4.13
CA TYR A 137 0.04 7.05 -5.32
C TYR A 137 -0.30 8.53 -5.09
N GLN A 138 -0.36 9.00 -3.86
CA GLN A 138 -0.57 10.41 -3.58
C GLN A 138 0.61 11.26 -4.06
N SER A 139 0.34 12.49 -4.48
CA SER A 139 1.42 13.42 -4.83
C SER A 139 2.24 13.82 -3.61
N ARG A 140 3.49 14.26 -3.82
CA ARG A 140 4.33 14.81 -2.72
C ARG A 140 3.63 15.95 -1.96
N GLN A 141 2.85 16.76 -2.65
CA GLN A 141 2.08 17.85 -2.04
C GLN A 141 0.94 17.28 -1.18
N ALA A 142 0.22 16.26 -1.67
CA ALA A 142 -0.83 15.58 -0.91
C ALA A 142 -0.29 14.92 0.35
N TYR A 143 0.85 14.22 0.28
CA TYR A 143 1.50 13.64 1.46
C TYR A 143 1.89 14.70 2.50
N ARG A 144 2.45 15.84 2.06
CA ARG A 144 2.77 16.97 2.97
C ARG A 144 1.52 17.53 3.63
N ALA A 145 0.42 17.64 2.89
CA ALA A 145 -0.83 18.12 3.42
C ALA A 145 -1.44 17.12 4.42
N LEU A 146 -1.44 15.82 4.11
CA LEU A 146 -1.87 14.77 5.04
C LEU A 146 -1.12 14.85 6.36
N VAL A 147 0.21 14.91 6.32
CA VAL A 147 1.03 14.99 7.55
C VAL A 147 0.75 16.29 8.33
N ARG A 148 0.63 17.43 7.65
CA ARG A 148 0.26 18.70 8.27
C ARG A 148 -1.11 18.62 8.97
N ASP A 149 -2.05 17.91 8.37
CA ASP A 149 -3.43 17.76 8.82
C ASP A 149 -3.61 16.54 9.76
N HIS A 150 -2.50 16.14 10.44
CA HIS A 150 -2.42 15.14 11.52
C HIS A 150 -2.54 13.67 11.10
N TYR A 151 -2.47 13.34 9.82
CA TYR A 151 -2.35 11.94 9.35
C TYR A 151 -0.88 11.50 9.43
N ALA A 152 -0.44 11.13 10.63
CA ALA A 152 0.96 10.77 10.89
C ALA A 152 1.28 9.31 10.52
N ILE A 153 0.28 8.45 10.39
CA ILE A 153 0.42 7.06 9.95
C ILE A 153 -0.27 6.90 8.60
N LEU A 154 0.53 6.70 7.56
CA LEU A 154 0.06 6.54 6.18
C LEU A 154 0.29 5.11 5.74
N LYS A 155 -0.78 4.35 5.48
CA LYS A 155 -0.68 2.99 4.98
C LYS A 155 -0.62 2.96 3.46
N VAL A 156 0.46 2.38 2.98
CA VAL A 156 0.72 2.11 1.57
C VAL A 156 0.94 0.61 1.36
N GLY A 157 0.57 0.12 0.20
CA GLY A 157 0.73 -1.30 -0.15
C GLY A 157 1.15 -1.46 -1.61
N PRO A 158 0.22 -1.46 -2.57
CA PRO A 158 0.52 -1.68 -3.97
C PRO A 158 1.56 -0.73 -4.57
N ALA A 159 1.60 0.54 -4.16
CA ALA A 159 2.50 1.53 -4.76
C ALA A 159 3.98 1.12 -4.69
N LEU A 160 4.42 0.49 -3.60
CA LEU A 160 5.81 0.03 -3.46
C LEU A 160 6.12 -1.14 -4.39
N THR A 161 5.22 -2.11 -4.51
CA THR A 161 5.40 -3.26 -5.41
C THR A 161 5.17 -2.88 -6.86
N PHE A 162 4.30 -1.90 -7.12
CA PHE A 162 4.13 -1.29 -8.43
C PHE A 162 5.42 -0.60 -8.91
N ALA A 163 6.09 0.16 -8.05
CA ALA A 163 7.39 0.77 -8.37
C ALA A 163 8.46 -0.30 -8.66
N LEU A 164 8.46 -1.42 -7.93
CA LEU A 164 9.32 -2.57 -8.23
C LEU A 164 9.01 -3.15 -9.63
N ARG A 165 7.73 -3.36 -9.95
CA ARG A 165 7.29 -3.83 -11.26
C ARG A 165 7.74 -2.88 -12.37
N GLU A 166 7.53 -1.56 -12.19
CA GLU A 166 7.98 -0.56 -13.17
C GLU A 166 9.47 -0.64 -13.43
N ALA A 167 10.29 -0.81 -12.38
CA ALA A 167 11.73 -0.95 -12.54
C ALA A 167 12.10 -2.21 -13.32
N ILE A 168 11.50 -3.36 -12.98
CA ILE A 168 11.75 -4.63 -13.66
C ILE A 168 11.32 -4.55 -15.13
N PHE A 169 10.17 -3.94 -15.44
CA PHE A 169 9.70 -3.79 -16.82
C PHE A 169 10.59 -2.82 -17.64
N ALA A 170 11.04 -1.73 -17.02
CA ALA A 170 12.00 -0.82 -17.65
C ALA A 170 13.32 -1.53 -17.99
N LEU A 171 13.85 -2.33 -17.05
CA LEU A 171 15.05 -3.14 -17.29
C LEU A 171 14.82 -4.21 -18.36
N ALA A 172 13.64 -4.83 -18.42
CA ALA A 172 13.31 -5.79 -19.49
C ALA A 172 13.30 -5.14 -20.86
N GLN A 173 12.84 -3.88 -21.00
CA GLN A 173 12.94 -3.13 -22.24
C GLN A 173 14.40 -2.84 -22.62
N MET A 174 15.24 -2.47 -21.63
CA MET A 174 16.68 -2.28 -21.88
C MET A 174 17.36 -3.59 -22.28
N GLU A 175 17.01 -4.72 -21.67
CA GLU A 175 17.49 -6.05 -22.06
C GLU A 175 17.15 -6.37 -23.51
N ASN A 176 15.96 -6.02 -23.97
CA ASN A 176 15.54 -6.24 -25.35
C ASN A 176 16.40 -5.51 -26.39
N GLU A 177 17.01 -4.38 -26.02
CA GLU A 177 17.92 -3.63 -26.90
C GLU A 177 19.36 -4.14 -26.83
N LEU A 178 19.78 -4.75 -25.73
CA LEU A 178 21.18 -5.04 -25.44
C LEU A 178 21.57 -6.52 -25.59
N VAL A 179 20.58 -7.42 -25.44
CA VAL A 179 20.80 -8.87 -25.33
C VAL A 179 20.16 -9.61 -26.51
N ALA A 180 20.88 -10.56 -27.07
CA ALA A 180 20.37 -11.39 -28.16
C ALA A 180 19.08 -12.15 -27.73
N PRO A 181 18.08 -12.28 -28.62
CA PRO A 181 16.77 -12.82 -28.31
C PRO A 181 16.77 -14.16 -27.56
N GLU A 182 17.69 -15.08 -27.93
CA GLU A 182 17.84 -16.41 -27.35
C GLU A 182 18.38 -16.40 -25.91
N SER A 183 19.04 -15.30 -25.51
CA SER A 183 19.66 -15.12 -24.20
C SER A 183 18.81 -14.29 -23.24
N ARG A 184 17.73 -13.67 -23.71
CA ARG A 184 16.87 -12.78 -22.89
C ARG A 184 16.18 -13.52 -21.74
N SER A 185 15.86 -12.79 -20.70
CA SER A 185 15.11 -13.29 -19.55
C SER A 185 13.65 -13.59 -19.87
N ARG A 186 13.05 -12.83 -20.78
CA ARG A 186 11.63 -12.90 -21.15
C ARG A 186 10.71 -12.72 -19.94
N VAL A 187 11.08 -11.85 -19.01
CA VAL A 187 10.37 -11.72 -17.71
C VAL A 187 8.90 -11.33 -17.86
N MET A 188 8.56 -10.48 -18.82
CA MET A 188 7.18 -10.06 -19.04
C MET A 188 6.32 -11.22 -19.55
N GLU A 189 6.80 -11.99 -20.53
CA GLU A 189 6.11 -13.18 -21.05
C GLU A 189 5.97 -14.26 -19.98
N VAL A 190 6.99 -14.46 -19.14
CA VAL A 190 6.93 -15.42 -18.03
C VAL A 190 5.88 -15.02 -17.01
N ILE A 191 5.74 -13.72 -16.71
CA ILE A 191 4.69 -13.19 -15.84
C ILE A 191 3.32 -13.47 -16.44
N ASP A 192 3.11 -13.18 -17.74
CA ASP A 192 1.86 -13.46 -18.44
C ASP A 192 1.49 -14.95 -18.38
N GLU A 193 2.42 -15.82 -18.73
CA GLU A 193 2.20 -17.26 -18.68
C GLU A 193 1.80 -17.74 -17.28
N VAL A 194 2.51 -17.30 -16.24
CA VAL A 194 2.23 -17.71 -14.86
C VAL A 194 0.88 -17.17 -14.40
N MET A 195 0.61 -15.87 -14.59
CA MET A 195 -0.63 -15.25 -14.12
C MET A 195 -1.87 -15.79 -14.85
N LEU A 196 -1.76 -16.09 -16.14
CA LEU A 196 -2.86 -16.68 -16.92
C LEU A 196 -3.14 -18.13 -16.53
N ASN A 197 -2.10 -18.92 -16.22
CA ASN A 197 -2.25 -20.30 -15.78
C ASN A 197 -2.71 -20.42 -14.32
N GLU A 198 -2.38 -19.46 -13.48
CA GLU A 198 -2.70 -19.43 -12.04
C GLU A 198 -3.53 -18.20 -11.67
N PRO A 199 -4.77 -18.04 -12.15
CA PRO A 199 -5.54 -16.80 -12.05
C PRO A 199 -6.09 -16.49 -10.66
N GLY A 200 -5.79 -17.29 -9.63
CA GLY A 200 -6.40 -17.25 -8.31
C GLY A 200 -6.28 -15.89 -7.59
N TYR A 201 -5.17 -15.16 -7.82
CA TYR A 201 -4.95 -13.90 -7.14
C TYR A 201 -5.45 -12.66 -7.89
N TRP A 202 -5.84 -12.76 -9.17
CA TRP A 202 -6.26 -11.59 -9.94
C TRP A 202 -7.65 -11.70 -10.56
N LYS A 203 -8.10 -12.86 -11.02
CA LYS A 203 -9.27 -13.03 -11.89
C LYS A 203 -10.57 -12.44 -11.33
N LYS A 204 -10.81 -12.54 -10.02
CA LYS A 204 -12.02 -11.99 -9.37
C LYS A 204 -11.96 -10.51 -9.04
N TYR A 205 -10.79 -9.89 -9.24
CA TYR A 205 -10.55 -8.50 -8.88
C TYR A 205 -10.36 -7.59 -10.09
N TYR A 206 -9.75 -8.09 -11.18
CA TYR A 206 -9.50 -7.31 -12.38
C TYR A 206 -10.77 -7.16 -13.21
N ARG A 207 -10.76 -6.15 -14.08
CA ARG A 207 -11.90 -5.82 -14.91
C ARG A 207 -12.29 -7.01 -15.81
N PRO A 208 -13.60 -7.22 -16.07
CA PRO A 208 -14.11 -8.51 -16.58
C PRO A 208 -13.80 -8.77 -18.05
N THR A 209 -13.53 -7.74 -18.87
CA THR A 209 -13.23 -7.96 -20.29
C THR A 209 -11.79 -8.42 -20.47
N TRP A 210 -11.55 -9.32 -21.41
CA TRP A 210 -10.21 -9.85 -21.69
C TRP A 210 -9.18 -8.74 -21.95
N SER A 211 -9.49 -7.77 -22.80
CA SER A 211 -8.59 -6.67 -23.13
C SER A 211 -8.23 -5.82 -21.90
N GLN A 212 -9.18 -5.54 -21.04
CA GLN A 212 -8.95 -4.81 -19.80
C GLN A 212 -8.12 -5.63 -18.82
N ALA A 213 -8.44 -6.91 -18.66
CA ALA A 213 -7.66 -7.80 -17.78
C ALA A 213 -6.20 -7.92 -18.21
N MET A 214 -5.92 -7.95 -19.52
CA MET A 214 -4.54 -7.97 -20.03
C MET A 214 -3.78 -6.69 -19.70
N VAL A 215 -4.43 -5.53 -19.78
CA VAL A 215 -3.84 -4.27 -19.33
C VAL A 215 -3.66 -4.28 -17.80
N ASP A 216 -4.64 -4.77 -17.06
CA ASP A 216 -4.60 -4.80 -15.60
C ASP A 216 -3.50 -5.72 -15.05
N ILE A 217 -3.20 -6.84 -15.73
CA ILE A 217 -2.09 -7.74 -15.36
C ILE A 217 -0.79 -6.95 -15.24
N HIS A 218 -0.51 -6.03 -16.16
CA HIS A 218 0.74 -5.28 -16.19
C HIS A 218 0.65 -3.91 -15.50
N PHE A 219 -0.50 -3.23 -15.54
CA PHE A 219 -0.57 -1.79 -15.28
C PHE A 219 -1.63 -1.37 -14.26
N SER A 220 -2.39 -2.30 -13.69
CA SER A 220 -3.33 -1.95 -12.63
C SER A 220 -2.61 -1.38 -11.40
N LEU A 221 -3.10 -0.26 -10.87
CA LEU A 221 -2.61 0.31 -9.61
C LEU A 221 -2.83 -0.64 -8.41
N SER A 222 -3.76 -1.60 -8.52
CA SER A 222 -3.93 -2.68 -7.54
C SER A 222 -2.75 -3.65 -7.50
N ASP A 223 -1.91 -3.67 -8.53
CA ASP A 223 -0.62 -4.39 -8.63
C ASP A 223 -0.65 -5.83 -8.11
N ARG A 224 -1.53 -6.67 -8.68
CA ARG A 224 -1.65 -8.05 -8.21
C ARG A 224 -0.50 -8.97 -8.64
N ILE A 225 0.41 -8.54 -9.51
CA ILE A 225 1.71 -9.18 -9.75
C ILE A 225 2.44 -9.43 -8.42
N ARG A 226 2.27 -8.58 -7.41
CA ARG A 226 2.94 -8.72 -6.10
C ARG A 226 2.79 -10.09 -5.46
N TYR A 227 1.71 -10.80 -5.72
CA TYR A 227 1.47 -12.16 -5.20
C TYR A 227 2.21 -13.24 -5.97
N TYR A 228 2.75 -12.90 -7.16
CA TYR A 228 3.43 -13.84 -8.05
C TYR A 228 4.95 -13.69 -8.03
N TRP A 229 5.53 -12.60 -7.50
CA TRP A 229 6.99 -12.44 -7.40
C TRP A 229 7.70 -13.64 -6.75
N PRO A 230 7.13 -14.35 -5.73
CA PRO A 230 7.75 -15.54 -5.15
C PRO A 230 7.70 -16.79 -6.06
N HIS A 231 6.93 -16.76 -7.17
CA HIS A 231 6.81 -17.91 -8.06
C HIS A 231 8.17 -18.27 -8.68
N PRO A 232 8.60 -19.58 -8.64
CA PRO A 232 9.95 -19.98 -9.04
C PRO A 232 10.34 -19.54 -10.45
N ARG A 233 9.46 -19.66 -11.43
CA ARG A 233 9.71 -19.24 -12.82
C ARG A 233 9.93 -17.74 -12.94
N ILE A 234 9.14 -16.92 -12.26
CA ILE A 234 9.27 -15.45 -12.27
C ILE A 234 10.57 -15.06 -11.60
N ARG A 235 10.87 -15.62 -10.44
CA ARG A 235 12.14 -15.39 -9.75
C ARG A 235 13.34 -15.68 -10.61
N GLN A 236 13.39 -16.86 -11.24
CA GLN A 236 14.47 -17.27 -12.14
C GLN A 236 14.61 -16.31 -13.35
N SER A 237 13.48 -15.85 -13.89
CA SER A 237 13.50 -14.90 -15.02
C SER A 237 14.03 -13.53 -14.58
N VAL A 238 13.64 -13.02 -13.40
CA VAL A 238 14.17 -11.77 -12.84
C VAL A 238 15.66 -11.88 -12.52
N GLU A 239 16.10 -12.99 -11.92
CA GLU A 239 17.52 -13.26 -11.67
C GLU A 239 18.34 -13.24 -12.97
N LYS A 240 17.81 -13.86 -14.04
CA LYS A 240 18.44 -13.84 -15.37
C LYS A 240 18.50 -12.43 -15.97
N LEU A 241 17.41 -11.64 -15.85
CA LEU A 241 17.39 -10.25 -16.28
C LEU A 241 18.50 -9.43 -15.61
N ILE A 242 18.59 -9.53 -14.29
CA ILE A 242 19.60 -8.81 -13.51
C ILE A 242 21.01 -9.25 -13.89
N ALA A 243 21.26 -10.55 -14.05
CA ALA A 243 22.55 -11.07 -14.46
C ALA A 243 22.96 -10.54 -15.83
N ASN A 244 22.09 -10.66 -16.84
CA ASN A 244 22.34 -10.15 -18.19
C ASN A 244 22.71 -8.66 -18.21
N LEU A 245 22.02 -7.84 -17.45
CA LEU A 245 22.26 -6.39 -17.43
C LEU A 245 23.38 -5.96 -16.50
N THR A 246 23.80 -6.81 -15.56
CA THR A 246 24.98 -6.56 -14.72
C THR A 246 26.27 -6.76 -15.52
N GLU A 247 26.28 -7.73 -16.40
CA GLU A 247 27.41 -8.00 -17.29
C GLU A 247 27.51 -6.99 -18.45
N THR A 248 26.44 -6.25 -18.71
CA THR A 248 26.35 -5.31 -19.84
C THR A 248 26.31 -3.87 -19.31
N LYS A 249 27.26 -3.04 -19.80
CA LYS A 249 27.21 -1.60 -19.47
C LYS A 249 25.94 -0.96 -20.02
N LEU A 250 25.08 -0.46 -19.15
CA LEU A 250 23.84 0.21 -19.52
C LEU A 250 24.11 1.59 -20.14
N PRO A 251 23.74 1.81 -21.42
CA PRO A 251 23.88 3.12 -22.04
C PRO A 251 23.00 4.16 -21.37
N LEU A 252 23.53 5.35 -21.11
CA LEU A 252 22.78 6.44 -20.49
C LEU A 252 21.51 6.80 -21.26
N GLY A 253 21.51 6.68 -22.59
CA GLY A 253 20.34 6.94 -23.41
C GLY A 253 19.17 5.98 -23.13
N LEU A 254 19.44 4.70 -22.83
CA LEU A 254 18.41 3.75 -22.44
C LEU A 254 17.87 4.06 -21.02
N ILE A 255 18.76 4.40 -20.10
CA ILE A 255 18.34 4.81 -18.74
C ILE A 255 17.48 6.08 -18.82
N SER A 256 17.88 7.08 -19.62
CA SER A 256 17.09 8.29 -19.84
C SER A 256 15.71 7.99 -20.41
N GLN A 257 15.61 7.04 -21.35
CA GLN A 257 14.34 6.67 -21.98
C GLN A 257 13.39 5.96 -21.04
N TYR A 258 13.87 4.99 -20.26
CA TYR A 258 13.01 4.09 -19.49
C TYR A 258 12.98 4.38 -17.99
N MET A 259 13.96 5.12 -17.47
CA MET A 259 14.11 5.46 -16.06
C MET A 259 14.60 6.93 -15.90
N PRO A 260 13.82 7.93 -16.34
CA PRO A 260 14.26 9.33 -16.40
C PRO A 260 14.61 9.93 -15.05
N VAL A 261 13.93 9.54 -13.97
CA VAL A 261 14.25 10.01 -12.62
C VAL A 261 15.62 9.49 -12.17
N GLN A 262 15.91 8.21 -12.42
CA GLN A 262 17.19 7.59 -12.11
C GLN A 262 18.32 8.17 -12.96
N PHE A 263 18.03 8.52 -14.22
CA PHE A 263 18.97 9.22 -15.09
C PHE A 263 19.39 10.57 -14.52
N GLU A 264 18.46 11.35 -13.99
CA GLU A 264 18.78 12.63 -13.33
C GLU A 264 19.74 12.43 -12.15
N ARG A 265 19.46 11.46 -11.28
CA ARG A 265 20.32 11.13 -10.14
C ARG A 265 21.68 10.59 -10.53
N LEU A 266 21.77 9.80 -11.61
CA LEU A 266 23.04 9.39 -12.20
C LEU A 266 23.86 10.59 -12.66
N SER A 267 23.23 11.57 -13.27
CA SER A 267 23.89 12.81 -13.75
C SER A 267 24.45 13.65 -12.60
N LEU A 268 23.88 13.53 -11.41
CA LEU A 268 24.36 14.17 -10.17
C LEU A 268 25.37 13.31 -9.40
N ASN A 269 25.76 12.13 -9.92
CA ASN A 269 26.61 11.12 -9.25
C ASN A 269 26.04 10.63 -7.90
N GLU A 270 24.73 10.63 -7.74
CA GLU A 270 24.02 10.15 -6.55
C GLU A 270 23.63 8.65 -6.65
N LEU A 271 23.81 8.05 -7.82
CA LEU A 271 23.37 6.69 -8.14
C LEU A 271 24.38 5.99 -9.06
N ALA A 272 24.49 4.66 -9.00
CA ALA A 272 25.24 3.87 -9.96
C ALA A 272 24.35 3.29 -11.07
N ALA A 273 24.87 3.18 -12.27
CA ALA A 273 24.14 2.62 -13.42
C ALA A 273 24.18 1.08 -13.41
N VAL A 274 23.77 0.48 -12.30
CA VAL A 274 23.66 -0.98 -12.13
C VAL A 274 22.21 -1.38 -11.82
N PRO A 275 21.72 -2.55 -12.28
CA PRO A 275 20.32 -2.93 -12.14
C PRO A 275 19.78 -2.85 -10.71
N HIS A 276 20.56 -3.34 -9.74
CA HIS A 276 20.17 -3.34 -8.34
C HIS A 276 19.89 -1.92 -7.79
N ASP A 277 20.80 -0.98 -8.05
CA ASP A 277 20.67 0.39 -7.56
C ASP A 277 19.52 1.13 -8.25
N LEU A 278 19.34 0.91 -9.56
CA LEU A 278 18.22 1.45 -10.33
C LEU A 278 16.85 0.95 -9.80
N ILE A 279 16.75 -0.33 -9.40
CA ILE A 279 15.54 -0.90 -8.80
C ILE A 279 15.27 -0.29 -7.43
N LEU A 280 16.29 -0.20 -6.58
CA LEU A 280 16.12 0.35 -5.23
C LEU A 280 15.74 1.82 -5.26
N ASP A 281 16.36 2.60 -6.14
CA ASP A 281 16.07 4.02 -6.29
C ASP A 281 14.66 4.31 -6.82
N ARG A 282 14.06 3.42 -7.60
CA ARG A 282 12.69 3.58 -8.09
C ARG A 282 11.65 3.67 -6.96
N LYS A 283 12.00 3.16 -5.78
CA LYS A 283 11.14 3.15 -4.59
C LYS A 283 11.33 4.40 -3.69
N SER A 284 12.32 5.23 -3.99
CA SER A 284 12.62 6.48 -3.29
C SER A 284 11.85 7.65 -3.87
#